data_c9c9c6eaac868dce395c40ddf71b161a
#
_entry.id   c9c9c6eaac868dce395c40ddf71b161a
#
_cell.length_a   1.000
_cell.length_b   1.000
_cell.length_c   1.000
_cell.angle_alpha   90.00
_cell.angle_beta   90.00
_cell.angle_gamma   90.00
#
_symmetry.space_group_name_H-M   'P 1'
#
loop_
_entity.id
_entity.type
_entity.pdbx_description
1 polymer ?
#
loop_
_entity_poly.entity_id
_entity_poly.type
_entity_poly.pdbx_seq_one_letter_code
_entity_poly.pdbx_strand_id
1 'polypeptide(L)'
;MKTEKQINSLLYALEEYPEIGRVKLMKFVFFVDLVMHNRRSETLLEDEYIRMPFGPVPAIAYTLTSQSNEYFTVTRVPLNYQKIQYRFKPLKTADRGLFTQEEMTVFDGVLNILKKNTAVAISALTHRFNLWKNIENGYRIPLDLFKLKEHELNEHYAEPFEMNDTICDRELESATAVPGIREVPVTALLSERALAKEWLKPKEDKAWDYL
;
A
#
# COMPACT_ATOMS: atom_id res chain seq x y z
N MET A 1 -11.69 -13.04 -11.59
CA MET A 1 -10.48 -13.68 -11.01
C MET A 1 -9.51 -12.67 -10.43
N LYS A 2 -8.89 -11.74 -11.20
CA LYS A 2 -7.90 -10.78 -10.65
C LYS A 2 -8.45 -9.93 -9.50
N THR A 3 -9.52 -9.18 -9.75
CA THR A 3 -10.17 -8.34 -8.74
C THR A 3 -10.65 -9.15 -7.51
N GLU A 4 -11.05 -10.38 -7.70
CA GLU A 4 -11.51 -11.28 -6.64
C GLU A 4 -10.36 -11.66 -5.68
N LYS A 5 -9.18 -12.02 -6.20
CA LYS A 5 -7.99 -12.25 -5.37
C LYS A 5 -7.57 -10.99 -4.62
N GLN A 6 -7.62 -9.82 -5.27
CA GLN A 6 -7.30 -8.55 -4.61
C GLN A 6 -8.27 -8.26 -3.46
N ILE A 7 -9.57 -8.38 -3.68
CA ILE A 7 -10.58 -8.15 -2.63
C ILE A 7 -10.37 -9.12 -1.47
N ASN A 8 -10.19 -10.41 -1.76
CA ASN A 8 -10.03 -11.42 -0.72
C ASN A 8 -8.69 -11.30 0.03
N SER A 9 -7.62 -10.80 -0.61
CA SER A 9 -6.37 -10.48 0.07
C SER A 9 -6.52 -9.29 1.03
N LEU A 10 -7.29 -8.25 0.64
CA LEU A 10 -7.61 -7.14 1.53
C LEU A 10 -8.48 -7.60 2.71
N LEU A 11 -9.51 -8.41 2.46
CA LEU A 11 -10.34 -8.99 3.53
C LEU A 11 -9.49 -9.83 4.49
N TYR A 12 -8.60 -10.68 3.97
CA TYR A 12 -7.65 -11.45 4.77
C TYR A 12 -6.79 -10.53 5.66
N ALA A 13 -6.22 -9.49 5.10
CA ALA A 13 -5.41 -8.55 5.86
C ALA A 13 -6.20 -7.83 6.96
N LEU A 14 -7.47 -7.48 6.70
CA LEU A 14 -8.36 -6.85 7.67
C LEU A 14 -8.81 -7.81 8.78
N GLU A 15 -8.98 -9.11 8.49
CA GLU A 15 -9.28 -10.13 9.49
C GLU A 15 -8.09 -10.38 10.42
N GLU A 16 -6.89 -10.56 9.84
CA GLU A 16 -5.68 -10.89 10.60
C GLU A 16 -5.05 -9.66 11.31
N TYR A 17 -5.34 -8.45 10.83
CA TYR A 17 -4.88 -7.20 11.41
C TYR A 17 -5.98 -6.13 11.38
N PRO A 18 -7.01 -6.21 12.26
CA PRO A 18 -8.17 -5.30 12.25
C PRO A 18 -7.85 -3.81 12.39
N GLU A 19 -6.72 -3.48 13.00
CA GLU A 19 -6.28 -2.11 13.23
C GLU A 19 -5.38 -1.57 12.10
N ILE A 20 -5.20 -2.32 11.02
CA ILE A 20 -4.35 -1.91 9.90
C ILE A 20 -4.84 -0.60 9.31
N GLY A 21 -3.99 0.42 9.31
CA GLY A 21 -4.25 1.69 8.65
C GLY A 21 -4.02 1.60 7.14
N ARG A 22 -4.47 2.61 6.41
CA ARG A 22 -4.43 2.62 4.94
C ARG A 22 -3.02 2.44 4.39
N VAL A 23 -2.03 3.14 4.96
CA VAL A 23 -0.64 3.05 4.50
C VAL A 23 -0.13 1.61 4.58
N LYS A 24 -0.28 0.97 5.74
CA LYS A 24 0.15 -0.42 5.92
C LYS A 24 -0.65 -1.39 5.03
N LEU A 25 -1.94 -1.13 4.81
CA LEU A 25 -2.76 -1.95 3.91
C LEU A 25 -2.27 -1.87 2.46
N MET A 26 -1.90 -0.68 1.97
CA MET A 26 -1.27 -0.53 0.65
C MET A 26 0.09 -1.23 0.59
N LYS A 27 0.88 -1.16 1.67
CA LYS A 27 2.17 -1.85 1.74
C LYS A 27 2.03 -3.38 1.84
N PHE A 28 0.93 -3.87 2.42
CA PHE A 28 0.61 -5.30 2.39
C PHE A 28 0.51 -5.80 0.96
N VAL A 29 -0.33 -5.17 0.13
CA VAL A 29 -0.50 -5.53 -1.28
C VAL A 29 0.83 -5.47 -2.04
N PHE A 30 1.57 -4.37 -1.85
CA PHE A 30 2.87 -4.17 -2.49
C PHE A 30 3.89 -5.26 -2.12
N PHE A 31 4.06 -5.55 -0.83
CA PHE A 31 5.05 -6.55 -0.40
C PHE A 31 4.68 -7.97 -0.78
N VAL A 32 3.39 -8.30 -0.81
CA VAL A 32 2.92 -9.60 -1.31
C VAL A 32 3.35 -9.79 -2.75
N ASP A 33 3.04 -8.83 -3.62
CA ASP A 33 3.42 -8.90 -5.03
C ASP A 33 4.94 -8.86 -5.23
N LEU A 34 5.67 -8.06 -4.44
CA LEU A 34 7.12 -8.01 -4.47
C LEU A 34 7.75 -9.37 -4.13
N VAL A 35 7.30 -10.01 -3.06
CA VAL A 35 7.80 -11.33 -2.63
C VAL A 35 7.46 -12.40 -3.67
N MET A 36 6.22 -12.43 -4.16
CA MET A 36 5.79 -13.41 -5.15
C MET A 36 6.55 -13.24 -6.46
N HIS A 37 6.75 -12.00 -6.91
CA HIS A 37 7.53 -11.72 -8.12
C HIS A 37 9.01 -12.18 -7.98
N ASN A 38 9.62 -11.99 -6.82
CA ASN A 38 10.99 -12.46 -6.59
C ASN A 38 11.10 -13.98 -6.49
N ARG A 39 10.03 -14.68 -6.05
CA ARG A 39 10.00 -16.15 -5.96
C ARG A 39 9.65 -16.83 -7.27
N ARG A 40 8.63 -16.30 -7.98
CA ARG A 40 8.00 -16.97 -9.12
C ARG A 40 8.10 -16.20 -10.43
N SER A 41 8.67 -14.99 -10.43
CA SER A 41 8.69 -14.04 -11.55
C SER A 41 7.29 -13.57 -11.99
N GLU A 42 6.29 -13.73 -11.14
CA GLU A 42 4.90 -13.32 -11.35
C GLU A 42 4.35 -12.69 -10.08
N THR A 43 3.57 -11.62 -10.22
CA THR A 43 2.82 -11.03 -9.11
C THR A 43 1.55 -11.84 -8.83
N LEU A 44 1.14 -11.91 -7.55
CA LEU A 44 -0.05 -12.64 -7.14
C LEU A 44 -1.33 -11.84 -7.34
N LEU A 45 -1.28 -10.56 -6.96
CA LEU A 45 -2.45 -9.68 -6.94
C LEU A 45 -2.59 -8.88 -8.23
N GLU A 46 -1.53 -8.83 -9.02
CA GLU A 46 -1.48 -8.21 -10.36
C GLU A 46 -2.00 -6.77 -10.35
N ASP A 47 -1.67 -6.01 -9.31
CA ASP A 47 -1.99 -4.59 -9.20
C ASP A 47 -1.01 -3.73 -10.03
N GLU A 48 -1.42 -2.52 -10.34
CA GLU A 48 -0.54 -1.51 -10.93
C GLU A 48 0.01 -0.61 -9.82
N TYR A 49 1.31 -0.40 -9.82
CA TYR A 49 1.97 0.35 -8.76
C TYR A 49 2.39 1.73 -9.24
N ILE A 50 2.02 2.75 -8.49
CA ILE A 50 2.41 4.14 -8.73
C ILE A 50 3.42 4.54 -7.67
N ARG A 51 4.51 5.18 -8.11
CA ARG A 51 5.49 5.77 -7.19
C ARG A 51 4.87 7.00 -6.53
N MET A 52 4.75 6.98 -5.21
CA MET A 52 4.21 8.07 -4.40
C MET A 52 5.21 8.47 -3.32
N PRO A 53 5.08 9.66 -2.69
CA PRO A 53 6.04 10.15 -1.68
C PRO A 53 6.29 9.16 -0.54
N PHE A 54 5.26 8.40 -0.10
CA PHE A 54 5.39 7.40 0.96
C PHE A 54 5.59 5.97 0.43
N GLY A 55 6.14 5.85 -0.77
CA GLY A 55 6.46 4.58 -1.40
C GLY A 55 5.40 4.10 -2.40
N PRO A 56 5.58 2.88 -2.94
CA PRO A 56 4.67 2.34 -3.94
C PRO A 56 3.23 2.21 -3.45
N VAL A 57 2.27 2.63 -4.28
CA VAL A 57 0.83 2.53 -4.02
C VAL A 57 0.18 1.67 -5.10
N PRO A 58 -0.50 0.58 -4.72
CA PRO A 58 -1.27 -0.26 -5.63
C PRO A 58 -2.57 0.48 -6.02
N ALA A 59 -2.76 0.74 -7.31
CA ALA A 59 -3.83 1.60 -7.81
C ALA A 59 -5.23 1.01 -7.58
N ILE A 60 -5.39 -0.30 -7.83
CA ILE A 60 -6.67 -0.99 -7.67
C ILE A 60 -7.04 -1.10 -6.18
N ALA A 61 -6.11 -1.56 -5.34
CA ALA A 61 -6.34 -1.65 -3.90
C ALA A 61 -6.62 -0.28 -3.28
N TYR A 62 -5.91 0.76 -3.73
CA TYR A 62 -6.19 2.13 -3.30
C TYR A 62 -7.60 2.57 -3.65
N THR A 63 -8.05 2.30 -4.88
CA THR A 63 -9.40 2.62 -5.34
C THR A 63 -10.46 1.88 -4.54
N LEU A 64 -10.28 0.57 -4.35
CA LEU A 64 -11.21 -0.26 -3.56
C LEU A 64 -11.36 0.24 -2.11
N THR A 65 -10.28 0.76 -1.52
CA THR A 65 -10.26 1.24 -0.13
C THR A 65 -10.56 2.73 0.01
N SER A 66 -10.91 3.43 -1.06
CA SER A 66 -11.21 4.87 -1.02
C SER A 66 -12.56 5.19 -0.39
N GLN A 67 -13.51 4.28 -0.51
CA GLN A 67 -14.88 4.42 0.04
C GLN A 67 -15.43 3.05 0.45
N SER A 68 -16.51 3.06 1.24
CA SER A 68 -17.23 1.86 1.61
C SER A 68 -17.84 1.18 0.38
N ASN A 69 -17.87 -0.13 0.41
CA ASN A 69 -18.43 -0.97 -0.65
C ASN A 69 -19.09 -2.22 -0.03
N GLU A 70 -19.46 -3.19 -0.84
CA GLU A 70 -20.13 -4.42 -0.37
C GLU A 70 -19.21 -5.37 0.44
N TYR A 71 -17.88 -5.15 0.45
CA TYR A 71 -16.89 -6.01 1.10
C TYR A 71 -16.44 -5.46 2.46
N PHE A 72 -16.32 -4.15 2.59
CA PHE A 72 -15.93 -3.49 3.85
C PHE A 72 -16.42 -2.05 3.93
N THR A 73 -16.62 -1.57 5.15
CA THR A 73 -16.85 -0.15 5.40
C THR A 73 -15.54 0.58 5.59
N VAL A 74 -15.49 1.82 5.11
CA VAL A 74 -14.37 2.74 5.30
C VAL A 74 -14.85 3.93 6.11
N THR A 75 -14.28 4.13 7.29
CA THR A 75 -14.62 5.26 8.17
C THR A 75 -13.43 6.21 8.24
N ARG A 76 -13.68 7.49 8.03
CA ARG A 76 -12.69 8.56 8.19
C ARG A 76 -12.81 9.11 9.61
N VAL A 77 -11.79 8.90 10.43
CA VAL A 77 -11.75 9.38 11.81
C VAL A 77 -10.81 10.57 11.88
N PRO A 78 -11.31 11.78 12.15
CA PRO A 78 -10.44 12.93 12.36
C PRO A 78 -9.62 12.72 13.63
N LEU A 79 -8.31 12.88 13.55
CA LEU A 79 -7.39 12.77 14.68
C LEU A 79 -7.06 14.14 15.27
N ASN A 80 -6.88 15.16 14.41
CA ASN A 80 -6.58 16.56 14.74
C ASN A 80 -7.12 17.45 13.62
N TYR A 81 -6.96 18.79 13.72
CA TYR A 81 -7.46 19.80 12.77
C TYR A 81 -7.12 19.54 11.29
N GLN A 82 -6.17 18.66 10.97
CA GLN A 82 -5.76 18.37 9.59
C GLN A 82 -5.49 16.88 9.32
N LYS A 83 -5.68 15.99 10.30
CA LYS A 83 -5.26 14.57 10.20
C LYS A 83 -6.46 13.65 10.21
N ILE A 84 -6.56 12.76 9.23
CA ILE A 84 -7.63 11.77 9.07
C ILE A 84 -7.03 10.37 9.09
N GLN A 85 -7.53 9.53 9.98
CA GLN A 85 -7.24 8.09 9.99
C GLN A 85 -8.34 7.35 9.23
N TYR A 86 -7.95 6.45 8.35
CA TYR A 86 -8.87 5.51 7.70
C TYR A 86 -8.96 4.23 8.52
N ARG A 87 -10.17 3.87 8.90
CA ARG A 87 -10.47 2.59 9.56
C ARG A 87 -11.33 1.74 8.64
N PHE A 88 -11.03 0.47 8.61
CA PHE A 88 -11.70 -0.51 7.77
C PHE A 88 -12.39 -1.54 8.65
N LYS A 89 -13.64 -1.91 8.30
CA LYS A 89 -14.36 -3.00 8.94
C LYS A 89 -14.84 -3.96 7.86
N PRO A 90 -14.38 -5.20 7.83
CA PRO A 90 -14.85 -6.18 6.86
C PRO A 90 -16.35 -6.46 7.06
N LEU A 91 -17.07 -6.59 5.95
CA LEU A 91 -18.47 -6.99 5.88
C LEU A 91 -18.63 -8.42 5.40
N LYS A 92 -17.60 -8.99 4.77
CA LYS A 92 -17.51 -10.36 4.30
C LYS A 92 -16.24 -11.00 4.83
N THR A 93 -16.25 -12.30 4.95
CA THR A 93 -15.08 -13.11 5.29
C THR A 93 -14.24 -13.36 4.04
N ALA A 94 -12.93 -13.41 4.18
CA ALA A 94 -12.03 -13.75 3.10
C ALA A 94 -12.22 -15.20 2.63
N ASP A 95 -12.38 -15.39 1.34
CA ASP A 95 -12.33 -16.73 0.76
C ASP A 95 -10.88 -17.21 0.66
N ARG A 96 -10.44 -17.95 1.67
CA ARG A 96 -9.08 -18.49 1.74
C ARG A 96 -8.84 -19.61 0.71
N GLY A 97 -9.89 -20.20 0.15
CA GLY A 97 -9.79 -21.22 -0.89
C GLY A 97 -9.25 -20.71 -2.23
N LEU A 98 -9.22 -19.38 -2.41
CA LEU A 98 -8.62 -18.74 -3.58
C LEU A 98 -7.09 -18.72 -3.55
N PHE A 99 -6.48 -19.07 -2.41
CA PHE A 99 -5.03 -18.96 -2.19
C PHE A 99 -4.44 -20.33 -1.83
N THR A 100 -3.26 -20.58 -2.33
CA THR A 100 -2.46 -21.73 -1.93
C THR A 100 -1.89 -21.52 -0.52
N GLN A 101 -1.46 -22.60 0.12
CA GLN A 101 -0.80 -22.52 1.44
C GLN A 101 0.48 -21.67 1.40
N GLU A 102 1.23 -21.71 0.29
CA GLU A 102 2.41 -20.86 0.11
C GLU A 102 2.05 -19.37 0.04
N GLU A 103 1.00 -19.02 -0.71
CA GLU A 103 0.50 -17.64 -0.81
C GLU A 103 0.03 -17.10 0.55
N MET A 104 -0.70 -17.92 1.32
CA MET A 104 -1.10 -17.56 2.69
C MET A 104 0.11 -17.39 3.62
N THR A 105 1.14 -18.23 3.49
CA THR A 105 2.38 -18.08 4.25
C THR A 105 3.08 -16.74 3.94
N VAL A 106 3.03 -16.30 2.68
CA VAL A 106 3.54 -14.95 2.32
C VAL A 106 2.69 -13.85 2.94
N PHE A 107 1.35 -13.99 2.94
CA PHE A 107 0.47 -13.03 3.60
C PHE A 107 0.79 -12.87 5.08
N ASP A 108 0.90 -13.99 5.80
CA ASP A 108 1.22 -14.01 7.22
C ASP A 108 2.59 -13.40 7.51
N GLY A 109 3.59 -13.73 6.69
CA GLY A 109 4.93 -13.17 6.79
C GLY A 109 4.94 -11.65 6.63
N VAL A 110 4.26 -11.14 5.61
CA VAL A 110 4.13 -9.70 5.37
C VAL A 110 3.37 -9.02 6.51
N LEU A 111 2.22 -9.56 6.92
CA LEU A 111 1.44 -8.99 8.03
C LEU A 111 2.23 -8.96 9.34
N ASN A 112 3.05 -9.98 9.60
CA ASN A 112 3.90 -10.02 10.79
C ASN A 112 4.95 -8.90 10.77
N ILE A 113 5.54 -8.60 9.62
CA ILE A 113 6.45 -7.46 9.45
C ILE A 113 5.70 -6.14 9.69
N LEU A 114 4.51 -5.98 9.08
CA LEU A 114 3.70 -4.77 9.22
C LEU A 114 3.21 -4.54 10.66
N LYS A 115 2.89 -5.60 11.40
CA LYS A 115 2.49 -5.51 12.82
C LYS A 115 3.63 -5.01 13.71
N LYS A 116 4.86 -5.43 13.44
CA LYS A 116 6.05 -5.13 14.25
C LYS A 116 6.65 -3.75 13.96
N ASN A 117 6.33 -3.12 12.83
CA ASN A 117 6.94 -1.88 12.39
C ASN A 117 5.91 -0.76 12.26
N THR A 118 6.35 0.49 12.44
CA THR A 118 5.52 1.67 12.21
C THR A 118 5.28 1.88 10.71
N ALA A 119 4.24 2.64 10.34
CA ALA A 119 3.97 2.98 8.93
C ALA A 119 5.14 3.80 8.33
N VAL A 120 5.78 4.65 9.15
CA VAL A 120 6.96 5.44 8.76
C VAL A 120 8.13 4.52 8.43
N ALA A 121 8.46 3.57 9.31
CA ALA A 121 9.54 2.61 9.10
C ALA A 121 9.32 1.78 7.83
N ILE A 122 8.08 1.32 7.61
CA ILE A 122 7.71 0.57 6.41
C ILE A 122 7.81 1.43 5.14
N SER A 123 7.42 2.70 5.19
CA SER A 123 7.59 3.62 4.06
C SER A 123 9.08 3.86 3.77
N ALA A 124 9.88 4.15 4.79
CA ALA A 124 11.33 4.32 4.67
C ALA A 124 12.01 3.07 4.07
N LEU A 125 11.54 1.86 4.44
CA LEU A 125 12.01 0.62 3.83
C LEU A 125 11.74 0.60 2.32
N THR A 126 10.54 0.96 1.88
CA THR A 126 10.22 0.96 0.45
C THR A 126 11.03 1.98 -0.35
N HIS A 127 11.47 3.06 0.27
CA HIS A 127 12.32 4.08 -0.38
C HIS A 127 13.76 3.60 -0.65
N ARG A 128 14.20 2.51 -0.04
CA ARG A 128 15.52 1.94 -0.29
C ARG A 128 15.59 1.15 -1.58
N PHE A 129 14.45 0.63 -2.06
CA PHE A 129 14.41 -0.15 -3.30
C PHE A 129 14.65 0.70 -4.54
N ASN A 130 15.42 0.16 -5.49
CA ASN A 130 15.69 0.81 -6.76
C ASN A 130 14.42 1.06 -7.58
N LEU A 131 13.41 0.20 -7.44
CA LEU A 131 12.11 0.37 -8.08
C LEU A 131 11.40 1.67 -7.67
N TRP A 132 11.71 2.21 -6.47
CA TRP A 132 11.15 3.48 -6.02
C TRP A 132 12.11 4.64 -6.33
N LYS A 133 13.42 4.47 -6.12
CA LYS A 133 14.43 5.54 -6.32
C LYS A 133 14.52 6.02 -7.77
N ASN A 134 14.37 5.12 -8.73
CA ASN A 134 14.63 5.38 -10.15
C ASN A 134 13.39 5.81 -10.93
N ILE A 135 12.24 5.95 -10.28
CA ILE A 135 10.99 6.38 -10.92
C ILE A 135 10.61 7.75 -10.37
N GLU A 136 10.12 8.63 -11.24
CA GLU A 136 9.62 9.94 -10.83
C GLU A 136 8.28 9.81 -10.07
N ASN A 137 8.00 10.79 -9.20
CA ASN A 137 6.76 10.82 -8.43
C ASN A 137 5.52 10.85 -9.34
N GLY A 138 4.53 10.04 -9.04
CA GLY A 138 3.30 9.91 -9.82
C GLY A 138 3.39 8.99 -11.03
N TYR A 139 4.56 8.43 -11.35
CA TYR A 139 4.70 7.52 -12.47
C TYR A 139 4.52 6.06 -12.06
N ARG A 140 4.09 5.26 -13.03
CA ARG A 140 3.94 3.81 -12.88
C ARG A 140 5.30 3.16 -12.68
N ILE A 141 5.35 2.21 -11.75
CA ILE A 141 6.52 1.37 -11.51
C ILE A 141 6.40 0.13 -12.41
N PRO A 142 7.32 -0.07 -13.36
CA PRO A 142 7.34 -1.26 -14.20
C PRO A 142 7.59 -2.53 -13.36
N LEU A 143 6.90 -3.63 -13.69
CA LEU A 143 7.01 -4.88 -12.92
C LEU A 143 8.39 -5.56 -13.05
N ASP A 144 9.12 -5.31 -14.12
CA ASP A 144 10.51 -5.79 -14.28
C ASP A 144 11.45 -5.26 -13.18
N LEU A 145 11.14 -4.06 -12.63
CA LEU A 145 11.88 -3.51 -11.51
C LEU A 145 11.58 -4.18 -10.16
N PHE A 146 10.55 -5.05 -10.09
CA PHE A 146 10.25 -5.84 -8.89
C PHE A 146 11.28 -6.94 -8.64
N LYS A 147 12.12 -7.27 -9.62
CA LYS A 147 13.24 -8.18 -9.43
C LYS A 147 14.33 -7.49 -8.61
N LEU A 148 14.36 -7.77 -7.32
CA LEU A 148 15.36 -7.22 -6.41
C LEU A 148 16.73 -7.86 -6.67
N LYS A 149 17.79 -7.06 -6.54
CA LYS A 149 19.16 -7.55 -6.57
C LYS A 149 19.51 -8.21 -5.25
N GLU A 150 20.48 -9.12 -5.26
CA GLU A 150 20.87 -9.88 -4.07
C GLU A 150 21.22 -8.98 -2.87
N HIS A 151 21.93 -7.87 -3.09
CA HIS A 151 22.23 -6.94 -2.01
C HIS A 151 21.00 -6.25 -1.43
N GLU A 152 19.97 -5.94 -2.25
CA GLU A 152 18.71 -5.36 -1.78
C GLU A 152 17.94 -6.35 -0.88
N LEU A 153 18.03 -7.65 -1.21
CA LEU A 153 17.44 -8.70 -0.39
C LEU A 153 18.17 -8.85 0.95
N ASN A 154 19.50 -8.84 0.94
CA ASN A 154 20.31 -9.04 2.13
C ASN A 154 20.26 -7.86 3.10
N GLU A 155 20.29 -6.63 2.60
CA GLU A 155 20.24 -5.41 3.42
C GLU A 155 18.89 -5.16 4.09
N HIS A 156 17.80 -5.70 3.51
CA HIS A 156 16.44 -5.33 3.92
C HIS A 156 15.71 -6.40 4.72
N TYR A 157 16.18 -7.66 4.68
CA TYR A 157 15.53 -8.76 5.39
C TYR A 157 16.29 -9.23 6.64
N ALA A 158 17.52 -8.75 6.87
CA ALA A 158 18.41 -9.29 7.88
C ALA A 158 18.29 -8.65 9.28
N GLU A 159 17.74 -7.44 9.42
CA GLU A 159 17.62 -6.80 10.75
C GLU A 159 16.29 -6.08 10.95
N PRO A 160 15.71 -6.13 12.17
CA PRO A 160 14.62 -5.24 12.55
C PRO A 160 15.15 -3.80 12.53
N PHE A 161 14.49 -2.95 11.79
CA PHE A 161 14.84 -1.55 11.66
C PHE A 161 14.49 -0.81 12.96
N GLU A 162 15.49 -0.58 13.82
CA GLU A 162 15.33 0.29 14.97
C GLU A 162 15.29 1.75 14.49
N MET A 163 14.11 2.31 14.38
CA MET A 163 13.93 3.74 14.27
C MET A 163 13.44 4.32 15.59
N ASN A 164 14.04 5.45 15.98
CA ASN A 164 13.53 6.27 17.09
C ASN A 164 12.08 6.66 16.82
N ASP A 165 11.18 6.25 17.71
CA ASP A 165 9.71 6.33 17.62
C ASP A 165 9.13 7.75 17.67
N THR A 166 9.86 8.78 17.26
CA THR A 166 9.45 10.18 17.43
C THR A 166 8.55 10.71 16.32
N ILE A 167 8.42 9.98 15.19
CA ILE A 167 7.48 10.34 14.13
C ILE A 167 6.28 9.40 14.23
N CYS A 168 5.17 9.93 14.69
CA CYS A 168 3.95 9.18 14.95
C CYS A 168 3.37 8.58 13.66
N ASP A 169 2.99 7.29 13.67
CA ASP A 169 2.18 6.62 12.64
C ASP A 169 1.01 7.49 12.13
N ARG A 170 0.51 8.34 13.01
CA ARG A 170 -0.55 9.31 12.77
C ARG A 170 -0.19 10.33 11.68
N GLU A 171 1.07 10.70 11.52
CA GLU A 171 1.49 11.70 10.54
C GLU A 171 1.49 11.16 9.11
N LEU A 172 1.89 9.90 8.95
CA LEU A 172 1.90 9.25 7.65
C LEU A 172 0.50 8.83 7.18
N GLU A 173 -0.35 8.35 8.11
CA GLU A 173 -1.75 8.04 7.81
C GLU A 173 -2.55 9.28 7.42
N SER A 174 -2.18 10.46 7.95
CA SER A 174 -2.81 11.72 7.58
C SER A 174 -2.33 12.28 6.26
N ALA A 175 -1.08 12.02 5.92
CA ALA A 175 -0.49 12.46 4.66
C ALA A 175 -1.09 11.74 3.44
N THR A 176 -1.69 10.56 3.63
CA THR A 176 -2.46 9.87 2.57
C THR A 176 -3.87 10.44 2.37
N ALA A 177 -4.32 11.33 3.26
CA ALA A 177 -5.56 12.08 3.08
C ALA A 177 -5.28 13.28 2.16
N VAL A 178 -5.18 13.05 0.86
CA VAL A 178 -5.10 14.12 -0.12
C VAL A 178 -6.38 14.95 -0.06
N PRO A 179 -6.36 16.21 0.39
CA PRO A 179 -7.54 17.06 0.37
C PRO A 179 -7.90 17.35 -1.09
N GLY A 180 -9.03 16.83 -1.56
CA GLY A 180 -9.56 17.19 -2.87
C GLY A 180 -9.60 16.12 -3.94
N ILE A 181 -9.38 14.84 -3.61
CA ILE A 181 -9.83 13.77 -4.50
C ILE A 181 -11.37 13.81 -4.47
N ARG A 182 -11.94 14.56 -5.42
CA ARG A 182 -13.34 14.42 -5.78
C ARG A 182 -13.53 12.97 -6.20
N GLU A 183 -14.73 12.42 -5.96
CA GLU A 183 -15.12 11.09 -6.44
C GLU A 183 -14.80 10.98 -7.93
N VAL A 184 -13.68 10.36 -8.24
CA VAL A 184 -13.29 10.07 -9.61
C VAL A 184 -13.85 8.69 -9.92
N PRO A 185 -14.60 8.51 -11.01
CA PRO A 185 -15.10 7.19 -11.39
C PRO A 185 -13.95 6.18 -11.45
N VAL A 186 -14.16 4.97 -10.94
CA VAL A 186 -13.16 3.88 -10.89
C VAL A 186 -12.45 3.68 -12.24
N THR A 187 -13.19 3.81 -13.35
CA THR A 187 -12.66 3.73 -14.71
C THR A 187 -11.69 4.86 -15.08
N ALA A 188 -11.84 6.04 -14.49
CA ALA A 188 -10.94 7.17 -14.73
C ALA A 188 -9.64 7.05 -13.92
N LEU A 189 -9.69 6.46 -12.72
CA LEU A 189 -8.51 6.16 -11.89
C LEU A 189 -7.65 5.03 -12.47
N LEU A 190 -8.22 4.17 -13.31
CA LEU A 190 -7.49 3.11 -14.01
C LEU A 190 -6.74 3.64 -15.25
N SER A 191 -6.93 4.89 -15.65
CA SER A 191 -6.17 5.48 -16.74
C SER A 191 -4.92 6.18 -16.20
N GLU A 192 -3.75 5.84 -16.73
CA GLU A 192 -2.45 6.44 -16.40
C GLU A 192 -2.46 7.97 -16.42
N ARG A 193 -3.17 8.57 -17.40
CA ARG A 193 -3.33 10.01 -17.54
C ARG A 193 -4.17 10.66 -16.44
N ALA A 194 -5.18 9.98 -15.92
CA ALA A 194 -6.02 10.52 -14.86
C ALA A 194 -5.29 10.48 -13.51
N LEU A 195 -4.54 9.40 -13.25
CA LEU A 195 -3.68 9.28 -12.07
C LEU A 195 -2.61 10.38 -12.05
N ALA A 196 -1.87 10.54 -13.14
CA ALA A 196 -0.84 11.57 -13.26
C ALA A 196 -1.42 12.99 -13.10
N LYS A 197 -2.57 13.29 -13.73
CA LYS A 197 -3.18 14.63 -13.71
C LYS A 197 -3.68 15.05 -12.33
N GLU A 198 -4.20 14.13 -11.52
CA GLU A 198 -4.71 14.45 -10.18
C GLU A 198 -3.62 14.41 -9.11
N TRP A 199 -2.58 13.61 -9.29
CA TRP A 199 -1.53 13.38 -8.29
C TRP A 199 -0.25 14.21 -8.49
N LEU A 200 -0.10 14.87 -9.65
CA LEU A 200 1.04 15.75 -9.97
C LEU A 200 0.69 17.24 -9.83
N LYS A 201 -0.36 17.61 -9.12
CA LYS A 201 -0.69 19.03 -8.91
C LYS A 201 0.34 19.68 -7.98
N PRO A 202 0.90 20.87 -8.32
CA PRO A 202 1.89 21.56 -7.50
C PRO A 202 1.45 21.89 -6.07
N LYS A 203 0.16 21.83 -5.79
CA LYS A 203 -0.39 21.99 -4.43
C LYS A 203 -0.15 20.77 -3.55
N GLU A 204 0.03 19.60 -4.15
CA GLU A 204 0.29 18.36 -3.42
C GLU A 204 1.77 18.27 -3.08
N ASP A 205 2.68 18.66 -3.97
CA ASP A 205 4.11 18.72 -3.66
C ASP A 205 4.38 19.60 -2.43
N LYS A 206 3.70 20.77 -2.32
CA LYS A 206 3.82 21.63 -1.15
C LYS A 206 3.21 21.06 0.14
N ALA A 207 2.22 20.17 0.04
CA ALA A 207 1.65 19.51 1.23
C ALA A 207 2.61 18.44 1.80
N TRP A 208 3.59 18.02 1.01
CA TRP A 208 4.57 16.99 1.35
C TRP A 208 5.93 17.54 1.77
N ASP A 209 6.24 18.81 1.44
CA ASP A 209 7.50 19.50 1.79
C ASP A 209 7.68 19.74 3.31
N TYR A 210 6.64 19.51 4.12
CA TYR A 210 6.65 19.71 5.58
C TYR A 210 6.69 18.40 6.39
N LEU A 211 6.98 17.27 5.74
CA LEU A 211 7.13 15.95 6.37
C LEU A 211 8.54 15.40 6.20
#